data_72c36e7f91ae20b197f6e8d0f87a2a7e
#
_entry.id   72c36e7f91ae20b197f6e8d0f87a2a7e
#
_cell.length_a   1.000
_cell.length_b   1.000
_cell.length_c   1.000
_cell.angle_alpha   90.00
_cell.angle_beta   90.00
_cell.angle_gamma   90.00
#
_symmetry.space_group_name_H-M   'P 1'
#
loop_
_entity.id
_entity.type
_entity.pdbx_description
1 polymer ?
#
loop_
_entity_poly.entity_id
_entity_poly.type
_entity_poly.pdbx_seq_one_letter_code
_entity_poly.pdbx_strand_id
1 'polypeptide(L)'
;KARGDLLHHPQRAVSISGEKAALRADLRARLSQGDPADHAACDVRITQQVLSLPAFQAAERIFAYCSVVPEVDTHAILAQARRCGKTVALPVTQPDGKMQFARYDGVLVPGRYGIPEPPRSAQVMLPQPGDLVLVPALAYDRAGRRLGRGGGYYDRFLSCVDCCTVGLIRAAFLFDTLPAEWNDVPVSAVITEDGVLLPQEKPGLPEEPRSIPTR
;
A
#
# COMPACT_ATOMS: atom_id res chain seq x y z
N LYS A 1 49.30 34.34 17.38
CA LYS A 1 47.85 34.51 17.24
C LYS A 1 47.42 33.70 16.00
N ALA A 2 47.05 32.47 16.21
CA ALA A 2 46.42 31.64 15.16
C ALA A 2 44.96 31.53 15.51
N ARG A 3 44.09 32.06 14.64
CA ARG A 3 42.64 31.82 14.67
C ARG A 3 42.37 30.50 13.94
N GLY A 4 41.88 29.49 14.69
CA GLY A 4 41.38 28.27 14.10
C GLY A 4 40.00 28.52 13.47
N ASP A 5 39.93 28.42 12.18
CA ASP A 5 38.63 28.30 11.46
C ASP A 5 38.05 26.94 11.72
N LEU A 6 37.06 26.89 12.60
CA LEU A 6 36.15 25.73 12.71
C LEU A 6 35.22 25.73 11.50
N LEU A 7 35.60 24.94 10.49
CA LEU A 7 34.73 24.62 9.36
C LEU A 7 33.49 23.87 9.91
N HIS A 8 32.41 24.61 10.12
CA HIS A 8 31.08 24.05 10.28
C HIS A 8 30.68 23.48 8.93
N HIS A 9 30.77 22.16 8.78
CA HIS A 9 30.09 21.45 7.69
C HIS A 9 28.61 21.41 8.06
N PRO A 10 27.72 22.09 7.34
CA PRO A 10 26.29 21.87 7.52
C PRO A 10 25.97 20.45 7.04
N GLN A 11 25.67 19.53 7.95
CA GLN A 11 25.04 18.28 7.61
C GLN A 11 23.75 18.64 6.88
N ARG A 12 23.72 18.35 5.57
CA ARG A 12 22.54 18.56 4.73
C ARG A 12 21.42 17.69 5.31
N ALA A 13 20.44 18.30 5.96
CA ALA A 13 19.26 17.61 6.41
C ALA A 13 18.64 16.90 5.20
N VAL A 14 18.58 15.57 5.25
CA VAL A 14 17.95 14.78 4.19
C VAL A 14 16.45 15.07 4.27
N SER A 15 15.85 15.46 3.16
CA SER A 15 14.40 15.71 3.12
C SER A 15 13.64 14.37 3.30
N ILE A 16 12.43 14.40 3.87
CA ILE A 16 11.57 13.21 4.01
C ILE A 16 11.43 12.45 2.69
N SER A 17 11.29 13.18 1.59
CA SER A 17 11.25 12.60 0.24
C SER A 17 12.54 11.84 -0.12
N GLY A 18 13.71 12.38 0.27
CA GLY A 18 15.00 11.73 0.09
C GLY A 18 15.14 10.46 0.94
N GLU A 19 14.69 10.51 2.19
CA GLU A 19 14.66 9.33 3.09
C GLU A 19 13.75 8.24 2.53
N LYS A 20 12.53 8.59 2.08
CA LYS A 20 11.62 7.66 1.42
C LYS A 20 12.24 7.05 0.16
N ALA A 21 12.99 7.82 -0.64
CA ALA A 21 13.63 7.33 -1.85
C ALA A 21 14.74 6.32 -1.54
N ALA A 22 15.61 6.61 -0.57
CA ALA A 22 16.67 5.70 -0.12
C ALA A 22 16.08 4.39 0.45
N LEU A 23 15.07 4.50 1.31
CA LEU A 23 14.42 3.34 1.90
C LEU A 23 13.72 2.46 0.83
N ARG A 24 13.09 3.06 -0.19
CA ARG A 24 12.53 2.29 -1.32
C ARG A 24 13.59 1.48 -2.07
N ALA A 25 14.78 2.03 -2.27
CA ALA A 25 15.86 1.34 -2.95
C ALA A 25 16.35 0.13 -2.12
N ASP A 26 16.55 0.32 -0.82
CA ASP A 26 16.94 -0.76 0.10
C ASP A 26 15.89 -1.88 0.14
N LEU A 27 14.61 -1.52 0.33
CA LEU A 27 13.52 -2.50 0.41
C LEU A 27 13.34 -3.31 -0.89
N ARG A 28 13.50 -2.68 -2.07
CA ARG A 28 13.47 -3.40 -3.33
C ARG A 28 14.59 -4.42 -3.44
N ALA A 29 15.80 -4.06 -3.01
CA ALA A 29 16.94 -4.97 -2.99
C ALA A 29 16.68 -6.15 -2.04
N ARG A 30 16.22 -5.90 -0.82
CA ARG A 30 15.87 -6.93 0.16
C ARG A 30 14.76 -7.86 -0.33
N LEU A 31 13.70 -7.31 -0.92
CA LEU A 31 12.59 -8.09 -1.48
C LEU A 31 13.05 -9.01 -2.63
N SER A 32 13.98 -8.55 -3.48
CA SER A 32 14.51 -9.34 -4.59
C SER A 32 15.49 -10.44 -4.15
N GLN A 33 16.10 -10.30 -2.97
CA GLN A 33 17.05 -11.27 -2.39
C GLN A 33 16.38 -12.32 -1.48
N GLY A 34 15.09 -12.12 -1.12
CA GLY A 34 14.35 -13.05 -0.28
C GLY A 34 14.16 -14.41 -0.94
N ASP A 35 14.13 -15.48 -0.13
CA ASP A 35 13.85 -16.82 -0.63
C ASP A 35 12.38 -16.90 -1.12
N PRO A 36 12.13 -17.28 -2.37
CA PRO A 36 10.78 -17.46 -2.89
C PRO A 36 9.92 -18.46 -2.09
N ALA A 37 10.53 -19.50 -1.52
CA ALA A 37 9.81 -20.49 -0.73
C ALA A 37 9.35 -19.92 0.61
N ASP A 38 10.18 -19.12 1.28
CA ASP A 38 9.80 -18.40 2.50
C ASP A 38 8.71 -17.38 2.22
N HIS A 39 8.82 -16.64 1.11
CA HIS A 39 7.80 -15.70 0.67
C HIS A 39 6.45 -16.40 0.45
N ALA A 40 6.44 -17.53 -0.26
CA ALA A 40 5.23 -18.31 -0.51
C ALA A 40 4.59 -18.83 0.79
N ALA A 41 5.40 -19.30 1.75
CA ALA A 41 4.92 -19.74 3.05
C ALA A 41 4.26 -18.62 3.86
N CYS A 42 4.88 -17.42 3.87
CA CYS A 42 4.29 -16.23 4.49
C CYS A 42 2.98 -15.83 3.80
N ASP A 43 2.95 -15.82 2.47
CA ASP A 43 1.79 -15.41 1.67
C ASP A 43 0.57 -16.33 1.89
N VAL A 44 0.80 -17.64 2.07
CA VAL A 44 -0.27 -18.58 2.46
C VAL A 44 -0.89 -18.20 3.81
N ARG A 45 -0.05 -17.88 4.81
CA ARG A 45 -0.53 -17.47 6.14
C ARG A 45 -1.25 -16.13 6.08
N ILE A 46 -0.71 -15.14 5.35
CA ILE A 46 -1.37 -13.85 5.12
C ILE A 46 -2.74 -14.05 4.46
N THR A 47 -2.82 -14.92 3.44
CA THR A 47 -4.08 -15.27 2.80
C THR A 47 -5.09 -15.81 3.81
N GLN A 48 -4.69 -16.75 4.68
CA GLN A 48 -5.56 -17.29 5.72
C GLN A 48 -6.07 -16.22 6.69
N GLN A 49 -5.20 -15.29 7.09
CA GLN A 49 -5.57 -14.16 7.93
C GLN A 49 -6.62 -13.26 7.24
N VAL A 50 -6.41 -12.92 5.95
CA VAL A 50 -7.37 -12.11 5.18
C VAL A 50 -8.73 -12.81 5.09
N LEU A 51 -8.74 -14.09 4.74
CA LEU A 51 -10.00 -14.85 4.57
C LEU A 51 -10.78 -15.00 5.87
N SER A 52 -10.11 -14.98 7.03
CA SER A 52 -10.76 -15.05 8.34
C SER A 52 -11.17 -13.68 8.90
N LEU A 53 -10.82 -12.57 8.27
CA LEU A 53 -11.25 -11.24 8.73
C LEU A 53 -12.77 -11.09 8.71
N PRO A 54 -13.39 -10.55 9.77
CA PRO A 54 -14.81 -10.20 9.75
C PRO A 54 -15.15 -9.25 8.58
N ALA A 55 -14.27 -8.29 8.29
CA ALA A 55 -14.45 -7.36 7.16
C ALA A 55 -14.46 -8.10 5.81
N PHE A 56 -13.61 -9.11 5.59
CA PHE A 56 -13.63 -9.92 4.37
C PHE A 56 -14.91 -10.75 4.29
N GLN A 57 -15.34 -11.33 5.40
CA GLN A 57 -16.55 -12.17 5.42
C GLN A 57 -17.81 -11.35 5.12
N ALA A 58 -17.92 -10.16 5.72
CA ALA A 58 -19.08 -9.29 5.59
C ALA A 58 -19.13 -8.54 4.24
N ALA A 59 -17.99 -8.16 3.66
CA ALA A 59 -17.95 -7.37 2.44
C ALA A 59 -18.52 -8.14 1.24
N GLU A 60 -19.41 -7.51 0.48
CA GLU A 60 -19.90 -8.03 -0.81
C GLU A 60 -18.93 -7.70 -1.95
N ARG A 61 -18.15 -6.63 -1.81
CA ARG A 61 -17.20 -6.15 -2.82
C ARG A 61 -15.80 -6.03 -2.23
N ILE A 62 -14.82 -6.56 -2.94
CA ILE A 62 -13.40 -6.56 -2.57
C ILE A 62 -12.64 -5.77 -3.63
N PHE A 63 -12.04 -4.68 -3.22
CA PHE A 63 -11.09 -3.89 -4.01
C PHE A 63 -9.68 -4.36 -3.64
N ALA A 64 -8.94 -4.88 -4.61
CA ALA A 64 -7.63 -5.46 -4.33
C ALA A 64 -6.64 -5.07 -5.44
N TYR A 65 -5.41 -5.52 -5.33
CA TYR A 65 -4.41 -5.41 -6.38
C TYR A 65 -4.12 -6.79 -6.99
N CYS A 66 -3.76 -6.81 -8.26
CA CYS A 66 -3.19 -7.98 -8.89
C CYS A 66 -1.68 -7.98 -8.56
N SER A 67 -1.28 -8.86 -7.66
CA SER A 67 0.10 -8.91 -7.18
C SER A 67 1.07 -9.29 -8.30
N VAL A 68 2.24 -8.67 -8.28
CA VAL A 68 3.40 -9.05 -9.09
C VAL A 68 4.58 -9.30 -8.17
N VAL A 69 5.40 -10.28 -8.51
CA VAL A 69 6.62 -10.59 -7.74
C VAL A 69 7.48 -9.32 -7.58
N PRO A 70 7.94 -9.01 -6.36
CA PRO A 70 7.91 -9.77 -5.11
C PRO A 70 6.84 -9.34 -4.08
N GLU A 71 5.71 -8.77 -4.51
CA GLU A 71 4.61 -8.39 -3.60
C GLU A 71 4.03 -9.62 -2.88
N VAL A 72 3.26 -9.39 -1.80
CA VAL A 72 2.44 -10.45 -1.20
C VAL A 72 1.43 -10.95 -2.24
N ASP A 73 1.37 -12.25 -2.45
CA ASP A 73 0.52 -12.86 -3.47
C ASP A 73 -0.97 -12.74 -3.09
N THR A 74 -1.76 -12.11 -3.96
CA THR A 74 -3.20 -11.94 -3.78
C THR A 74 -4.05 -12.88 -4.62
N HIS A 75 -3.48 -13.69 -5.51
CA HIS A 75 -4.25 -14.50 -6.45
C HIS A 75 -5.20 -15.48 -5.75
N ALA A 76 -4.76 -16.11 -4.65
CA ALA A 76 -5.60 -17.00 -3.87
C ALA A 76 -6.76 -16.26 -3.18
N ILE A 77 -6.53 -15.04 -2.70
CA ILE A 77 -7.55 -14.19 -2.09
C ILE A 77 -8.60 -13.81 -3.15
N LEU A 78 -8.16 -13.37 -4.34
CA LEU A 78 -9.05 -13.00 -5.45
C LEU A 78 -9.90 -14.18 -5.90
N ALA A 79 -9.27 -15.36 -6.04
CA ALA A 79 -9.97 -16.59 -6.42
C ALA A 79 -11.02 -16.99 -5.38
N GLN A 80 -10.69 -16.89 -4.09
CA GLN A 80 -11.63 -17.23 -3.02
C GLN A 80 -12.77 -16.21 -2.94
N ALA A 81 -12.50 -14.90 -3.06
CA ALA A 81 -13.54 -13.88 -3.09
C ALA A 81 -14.58 -14.17 -4.18
N ARG A 82 -14.11 -14.46 -5.40
CA ARG A 82 -14.99 -14.82 -6.52
C ARG A 82 -15.76 -16.11 -6.28
N ARG A 83 -15.13 -17.15 -5.73
CA ARG A 83 -15.82 -18.41 -5.38
C ARG A 83 -16.94 -18.19 -4.35
N CYS A 84 -16.77 -17.26 -3.43
CA CYS A 84 -17.79 -16.84 -2.47
C CYS A 84 -18.86 -15.91 -3.06
N GLY A 85 -18.87 -15.66 -4.37
CA GLY A 85 -19.84 -14.79 -5.04
C GLY A 85 -19.60 -13.30 -4.82
N LYS A 86 -18.45 -12.91 -4.22
CA LYS A 86 -18.11 -11.50 -4.01
C LYS A 86 -17.69 -10.84 -5.34
N THR A 87 -18.05 -9.59 -5.51
CA THR A 87 -17.54 -8.77 -6.63
C THR A 87 -16.11 -8.35 -6.33
N VAL A 88 -15.20 -8.60 -7.26
CA VAL A 88 -13.80 -8.17 -7.17
C VAL A 88 -13.55 -7.02 -8.12
N ALA A 89 -12.86 -5.99 -7.67
CA ALA A 89 -12.37 -4.88 -8.48
C ALA A 89 -10.85 -4.75 -8.37
N LEU A 90 -10.18 -4.52 -9.48
CA LEU A 90 -8.73 -4.37 -9.58
C LEU A 90 -8.38 -3.00 -10.20
N PRO A 91 -7.18 -2.46 -9.88
CA PRO A 91 -6.76 -1.17 -10.39
C PRO A 91 -6.55 -1.20 -11.91
N VAL A 92 -6.93 -0.10 -12.54
CA VAL A 92 -6.63 0.21 -13.94
C VAL A 92 -5.96 1.58 -13.98
N THR A 93 -4.79 1.65 -14.59
CA THR A 93 -4.04 2.90 -14.71
C THR A 93 -4.52 3.68 -15.93
N GLN A 94 -4.98 4.92 -15.72
CA GLN A 94 -5.44 5.81 -16.77
C GLN A 94 -4.27 6.49 -17.50
N PRO A 95 -4.45 6.95 -18.76
CA PRO A 95 -3.41 7.65 -19.51
C PRO A 95 -2.89 8.92 -18.82
N ASP A 96 -3.76 9.62 -18.07
CA ASP A 96 -3.43 10.83 -17.30
C ASP A 96 -2.68 10.53 -15.97
N GLY A 97 -2.35 9.25 -15.72
CA GLY A 97 -1.65 8.84 -14.51
C GLY A 97 -2.55 8.69 -13.28
N LYS A 98 -3.86 8.74 -13.42
CA LYS A 98 -4.81 8.39 -12.35
C LYS A 98 -5.02 6.88 -12.29
N MET A 99 -5.49 6.42 -11.13
CA MET A 99 -5.88 5.04 -10.90
C MET A 99 -7.38 4.98 -10.64
N GLN A 100 -8.04 4.03 -11.31
CA GLN A 100 -9.43 3.69 -11.07
C GLN A 100 -9.51 2.19 -10.76
N PHE A 101 -10.57 1.76 -10.10
CA PHE A 101 -10.85 0.34 -9.96
C PHE A 101 -11.92 -0.07 -10.97
N ALA A 102 -11.72 -1.22 -11.57
CA ALA A 102 -12.68 -1.80 -12.51
C ALA A 102 -12.98 -3.26 -12.12
N ARG A 103 -14.21 -3.69 -12.43
CA ARG A 103 -14.69 -5.04 -12.14
C ARG A 103 -13.80 -6.09 -12.80
N TYR A 104 -13.43 -7.08 -12.02
CA TYR A 104 -12.65 -8.23 -12.47
C TYR A 104 -13.53 -9.47 -12.64
N ASP A 105 -13.84 -9.81 -13.88
CA ASP A 105 -14.67 -10.96 -14.24
C ASP A 105 -13.84 -12.19 -14.67
N GLY A 106 -12.53 -12.18 -14.38
CA GLY A 106 -11.61 -13.29 -14.67
C GLY A 106 -10.74 -13.05 -15.92
N VAL A 107 -10.94 -11.94 -16.61
CA VAL A 107 -10.12 -11.53 -17.77
C VAL A 107 -9.20 -10.39 -17.37
N LEU A 108 -7.92 -10.54 -17.67
CA LEU A 108 -6.90 -9.51 -17.52
C LEU A 108 -6.19 -9.29 -18.85
N VAL A 109 -5.77 -8.07 -19.08
CA VAL A 109 -4.98 -7.64 -20.24
C VAL A 109 -3.67 -7.02 -19.75
N PRO A 110 -2.61 -6.98 -20.58
CA PRO A 110 -1.38 -6.27 -20.22
C PRO A 110 -1.68 -4.80 -19.91
N GLY A 111 -1.40 -4.39 -18.69
CA GLY A 111 -1.57 -3.02 -18.24
C GLY A 111 -0.27 -2.22 -18.26
N ARG A 112 -0.34 -1.01 -17.72
CA ARG A 112 0.82 -0.14 -17.55
C ARG A 112 1.82 -0.79 -16.59
N TYR A 113 3.10 -0.60 -16.82
CA TYR A 113 4.18 -1.18 -16.02
C TYR A 113 4.25 -2.73 -16.00
N GLY A 114 3.60 -3.40 -16.97
CA GLY A 114 3.57 -4.87 -17.02
C GLY A 114 2.66 -5.52 -15.98
N ILE A 115 1.87 -4.75 -15.24
CA ILE A 115 0.90 -5.27 -14.27
C ILE A 115 -0.37 -5.65 -15.01
N PRO A 116 -0.90 -6.89 -14.85
CA PRO A 116 -2.16 -7.27 -15.45
C PRO A 116 -3.32 -6.43 -14.89
N GLU A 117 -4.16 -5.88 -15.76
CA GLU A 117 -5.29 -5.02 -15.41
C GLU A 117 -6.59 -5.54 -16.05
N PRO A 118 -7.79 -5.28 -15.48
CA PRO A 118 -9.05 -5.46 -16.18
C PRO A 118 -9.08 -4.69 -17.51
N PRO A 119 -9.77 -5.21 -18.55
CA PRO A 119 -9.88 -4.50 -19.81
C PRO A 119 -10.55 -3.13 -19.64
N ARG A 120 -10.22 -2.16 -20.48
CA ARG A 120 -10.76 -0.78 -20.39
C ARG A 120 -12.29 -0.71 -20.54
N SER A 121 -12.91 -1.74 -21.10
CA SER A 121 -14.36 -1.88 -21.19
C SER A 121 -15.01 -2.37 -19.89
N ALA A 122 -14.21 -2.80 -18.89
CA ALA A 122 -14.74 -3.27 -17.63
C ALA A 122 -15.41 -2.12 -16.86
N GLN A 123 -16.48 -2.46 -16.12
CA GLN A 123 -17.22 -1.50 -15.32
C GLN A 123 -16.33 -0.84 -14.26
N VAL A 124 -16.24 0.49 -14.28
CA VAL A 124 -15.56 1.25 -13.23
C VAL A 124 -16.35 1.17 -11.94
N MET A 125 -15.65 0.96 -10.83
CA MET A 125 -16.22 0.82 -9.50
C MET A 125 -15.55 1.78 -8.51
N LEU A 126 -16.37 2.34 -7.62
CA LEU A 126 -15.90 3.15 -6.49
C LEU A 126 -16.22 2.44 -5.18
N PRO A 127 -15.31 2.40 -4.21
CA PRO A 127 -15.58 1.84 -2.90
C PRO A 127 -16.68 2.62 -2.17
N GLN A 128 -17.43 1.91 -1.35
CA GLN A 128 -18.49 2.44 -0.51
C GLN A 128 -18.35 1.87 0.91
N PRO A 129 -19.00 2.45 1.93
CA PRO A 129 -19.06 1.84 3.25
C PRO A 129 -19.51 0.38 3.19
N GLY A 130 -18.82 -0.50 3.90
CA GLY A 130 -19.03 -1.95 3.87
C GLY A 130 -18.14 -2.72 2.88
N ASP A 131 -17.44 -2.05 1.98
CA ASP A 131 -16.43 -2.67 1.12
C ASP A 131 -15.11 -2.90 1.86
N LEU A 132 -14.30 -3.80 1.32
CA LEU A 132 -12.93 -4.03 1.76
C LEU A 132 -11.95 -3.65 0.66
N VAL A 133 -10.94 -2.84 1.01
CA VAL A 133 -9.83 -2.48 0.12
C VAL A 133 -8.53 -3.10 0.63
N LEU A 134 -7.89 -3.94 -0.19
CA LEU A 134 -6.54 -4.47 0.06
C LEU A 134 -5.51 -3.55 -0.60
N VAL A 135 -4.52 -3.12 0.16
CA VAL A 135 -3.58 -2.06 -0.24
C VAL A 135 -2.16 -2.62 -0.29
N PRO A 136 -1.43 -2.52 -1.43
CA PRO A 136 -0.04 -2.93 -1.54
C PRO A 136 0.92 -1.89 -0.99
N ALA A 137 2.08 -2.33 -0.52
CA ALA A 137 3.21 -1.47 -0.18
C ALA A 137 4.55 -2.22 -0.25
N LEU A 138 5.66 -1.48 -0.20
CA LEU A 138 7.00 -2.04 0.04
C LEU A 138 7.25 -2.26 1.54
N ALA A 139 6.62 -1.46 2.39
CA ALA A 139 6.65 -1.56 3.84
C ALA A 139 5.42 -0.91 4.46
N TYR A 140 5.09 -1.34 5.67
CA TYR A 140 4.13 -0.70 6.56
C TYR A 140 4.80 -0.37 7.90
N ASP A 141 4.23 0.58 8.64
CA ASP A 141 4.55 0.76 10.05
C ASP A 141 3.36 0.42 10.95
N ARG A 142 3.64 0.42 12.27
CA ARG A 142 2.63 0.08 13.29
C ARG A 142 1.49 1.09 13.38
N ALA A 143 1.66 2.27 12.78
CA ALA A 143 0.61 3.29 12.66
C ALA A 143 -0.23 3.12 11.38
N GLY A 144 -0.01 2.07 10.59
CA GLY A 144 -0.72 1.83 9.34
C GLY A 144 -0.25 2.68 8.17
N ARG A 145 0.83 3.45 8.33
CA ARG A 145 1.42 4.22 7.24
C ARG A 145 2.20 3.29 6.34
N ARG A 146 2.24 3.64 5.05
CA ARG A 146 2.89 2.78 4.06
C ARG A 146 3.96 3.50 3.26
N LEU A 147 4.96 2.76 2.88
CA LEU A 147 5.90 3.16 1.86
C LEU A 147 5.54 2.45 0.54
N GLY A 148 4.87 3.18 -0.35
CA GLY A 148 4.53 2.69 -1.68
C GLY A 148 5.68 2.84 -2.68
N ARG A 149 5.44 2.48 -3.94
CA ARG A 149 6.44 2.53 -5.03
C ARG A 149 6.83 3.95 -5.49
N GLY A 150 6.17 5.01 -4.98
CA GLY A 150 6.50 6.41 -5.21
C GLY A 150 5.57 7.15 -6.19
N GLY A 151 4.58 6.50 -6.79
CA GLY A 151 3.63 7.13 -7.72
C GLY A 151 2.47 7.88 -7.07
N GLY A 152 2.27 7.75 -5.75
CA GLY A 152 1.20 8.41 -4.99
C GLY A 152 -0.22 7.98 -5.37
N TYR A 153 -0.38 6.88 -6.13
CA TYR A 153 -1.69 6.40 -6.59
C TYR A 153 -2.63 6.06 -5.44
N TYR A 154 -2.13 5.29 -4.47
CA TYR A 154 -2.93 4.86 -3.34
C TYR A 154 -3.20 5.98 -2.32
N ASP A 155 -2.31 6.97 -2.15
CA ASP A 155 -2.56 8.10 -1.26
C ASP A 155 -3.72 8.95 -1.79
N ARG A 156 -3.70 9.27 -3.09
CA ARG A 156 -4.80 9.97 -3.74
C ARG A 156 -6.11 9.19 -3.73
N PHE A 157 -6.04 7.87 -3.88
CA PHE A 157 -7.24 7.03 -3.84
C PHE A 157 -7.81 6.94 -2.42
N LEU A 158 -6.97 6.63 -1.43
CA LEU A 158 -7.39 6.43 -0.05
C LEU A 158 -7.91 7.72 0.61
N SER A 159 -7.48 8.90 0.15
CA SER A 159 -8.02 10.18 0.64
C SER A 159 -9.49 10.41 0.28
N CYS A 160 -10.03 9.62 -0.65
CA CYS A 160 -11.40 9.77 -1.17
C CYS A 160 -12.32 8.60 -0.79
N VAL A 161 -11.86 7.64 0.04
CA VAL A 161 -12.66 6.45 0.38
C VAL A 161 -12.96 6.39 1.87
N ASP A 162 -14.19 5.95 2.17
CA ASP A 162 -14.67 5.72 3.54
C ASP A 162 -15.12 4.26 3.69
N CYS A 163 -14.13 3.37 3.76
CA CYS A 163 -14.36 1.94 3.92
C CYS A 163 -13.18 1.28 4.64
N CYS A 164 -13.30 -0.01 4.97
CA CYS A 164 -12.23 -0.76 5.59
C CYS A 164 -11.05 -0.93 4.62
N THR A 165 -9.86 -0.47 5.02
CA THR A 165 -8.63 -0.57 4.24
C THR A 165 -7.62 -1.44 4.96
N VAL A 166 -7.05 -2.43 4.28
CA VAL A 166 -6.14 -3.42 4.87
C VAL A 166 -4.85 -3.50 4.06
N GLY A 167 -3.74 -3.22 4.70
CA GLY A 167 -2.41 -3.41 4.15
C GLY A 167 -1.95 -4.86 4.27
N LEU A 168 -1.34 -5.39 3.23
CA LEU A 168 -0.75 -6.73 3.25
C LEU A 168 0.78 -6.59 3.14
N ILE A 169 1.50 -7.18 4.08
CA ILE A 169 2.96 -7.15 4.09
C ILE A 169 3.52 -8.36 4.85
N ARG A 170 4.70 -8.85 4.46
CA ARG A 170 5.42 -9.84 5.26
C ARG A 170 6.05 -9.18 6.48
N ALA A 171 6.06 -9.83 7.64
CA ALA A 171 6.51 -9.28 8.92
C ALA A 171 7.91 -8.65 8.86
N ALA A 172 8.81 -9.20 8.04
CA ALA A 172 10.15 -8.65 7.81
C ALA A 172 10.16 -7.22 7.24
N PHE A 173 9.03 -6.73 6.71
CA PHE A 173 8.83 -5.39 6.14
C PHE A 173 7.81 -4.56 6.92
N LEU A 174 7.49 -4.97 8.15
CA LEU A 174 6.74 -4.19 9.11
C LEU A 174 7.73 -3.44 10.02
N PHE A 175 7.67 -2.13 10.03
CA PHE A 175 8.56 -1.24 10.78
C PHE A 175 7.84 -0.64 11.99
N ASP A 176 8.58 -0.21 12.99
CA ASP A 176 7.99 0.55 14.10
C ASP A 176 7.52 1.92 13.60
N THR A 177 8.30 2.58 12.73
CA THR A 177 7.97 3.89 12.16
C THR A 177 8.57 4.02 10.76
N LEU A 178 7.84 4.65 9.84
CA LEU A 178 8.28 5.04 8.51
C LEU A 178 8.38 6.56 8.39
N PRO A 179 9.27 7.08 7.52
CA PRO A 179 9.23 8.50 7.14
C PRO A 179 7.85 8.83 6.56
N ALA A 180 7.16 9.83 7.11
CA ALA A 180 5.79 10.16 6.75
C ALA A 180 5.65 11.63 6.34
N GLU A 181 4.78 11.88 5.36
CA GLU A 181 4.34 13.20 4.93
C GLU A 181 2.89 13.41 5.35
N TRP A 182 2.44 14.66 5.40
CA TRP A 182 1.10 15.03 5.85
C TRP A 182 -0.03 14.44 5.00
N ASN A 183 0.24 14.12 3.74
CA ASN A 183 -0.72 13.54 2.79
C ASN A 183 -0.66 11.99 2.71
N ASP A 184 0.18 11.35 3.51
CA ASP A 184 0.17 9.89 3.61
C ASP A 184 -1.08 9.43 4.37
N VAL A 185 -1.92 8.61 3.74
CA VAL A 185 -3.16 8.11 4.34
C VAL A 185 -2.92 6.72 4.93
N PRO A 186 -3.04 6.53 6.26
CA PRO A 186 -2.86 5.22 6.89
C PRO A 186 -4.03 4.28 6.55
N VAL A 187 -3.75 2.97 6.60
CA VAL A 187 -4.77 1.93 6.48
C VAL A 187 -5.42 1.61 7.83
N SER A 188 -6.61 1.00 7.81
CA SER A 188 -7.37 0.62 9.01
C SER A 188 -6.75 -0.58 9.73
N ALA A 189 -6.07 -1.47 9.02
CA ALA A 189 -5.36 -2.61 9.59
C ALA A 189 -4.17 -3.01 8.69
N VAL A 190 -3.18 -3.67 9.27
CA VAL A 190 -2.07 -4.31 8.55
C VAL A 190 -2.06 -5.80 8.89
N ILE A 191 -1.95 -6.63 7.87
CA ILE A 191 -1.86 -8.09 8.02
C ILE A 191 -0.47 -8.56 7.65
N THR A 192 0.11 -9.35 8.53
CA THR A 192 1.33 -10.12 8.28
C THR A 192 1.06 -11.61 8.44
N GLU A 193 2.02 -12.46 8.16
CA GLU A 193 1.97 -13.89 8.49
C GLU A 193 1.83 -14.17 9.99
N ASP A 194 2.20 -13.20 10.85
CA ASP A 194 2.13 -13.35 12.30
C ASP A 194 0.80 -12.90 12.90
N GLY A 195 -0.04 -12.20 12.13
CA GLY A 195 -1.37 -11.79 12.56
C GLY A 195 -1.82 -10.44 12.04
N VAL A 196 -2.89 -9.93 12.65
CA VAL A 196 -3.54 -8.67 12.30
C VAL A 196 -3.10 -7.58 13.28
N LEU A 197 -2.55 -6.50 12.77
CA LEU A 197 -2.24 -5.30 13.52
C LEU A 197 -3.35 -4.26 13.26
N LEU A 198 -3.99 -3.81 14.32
CA LEU A 198 -4.88 -2.64 14.29
C LEU A 198 -4.07 -1.43 14.75
N PRO A 199 -3.83 -0.43 13.89
CA PRO A 199 -3.16 0.80 14.31
C PRO A 199 -3.93 1.45 15.47
N GLN A 200 -3.24 1.66 16.59
CA GLN A 200 -3.81 2.42 17.70
C GLN A 200 -3.80 3.89 17.32
N GLU A 201 -4.95 4.56 17.39
CA GLU A 201 -5.24 5.97 17.09
C GLU A 201 -4.32 6.64 16.06
N LYS A 202 -4.90 7.38 15.12
CA LYS A 202 -4.13 8.15 14.12
C LYS A 202 -3.07 8.97 14.85
N PRO A 203 -1.76 8.64 14.75
CA PRO A 203 -0.76 9.57 15.21
C PRO A 203 -1.02 10.88 14.49
N GLY A 204 -1.04 11.99 15.22
CA GLY A 204 -1.30 13.30 14.64
C GLY A 204 -0.51 13.46 13.36
N LEU A 205 -1.20 13.61 12.24
CA LEU A 205 -0.54 13.90 10.96
C LEU A 205 0.31 15.16 11.18
N PRO A 206 1.51 15.25 10.63
CA PRO A 206 2.23 16.50 10.59
C PRO A 206 1.29 17.58 10.05
N GLU A 207 1.16 18.71 10.74
CA GLU A 207 0.26 19.77 10.34
C GLU A 207 0.54 20.18 8.90
N GLU A 208 -0.52 20.42 8.14
CA GLU A 208 -0.42 20.99 6.79
C GLU A 208 0.43 22.26 6.85
N PRO A 209 1.43 22.45 5.97
CA PRO A 209 2.21 23.68 5.96
C PRO A 209 1.25 24.85 5.78
N ARG A 210 1.14 25.71 6.80
CA ARG A 210 0.26 26.89 6.78
C ARG A 210 0.62 27.71 5.54
N SER A 211 -0.33 27.88 4.63
CA SER A 211 -0.17 28.77 3.48
C SER A 211 0.21 30.18 3.98
N ILE A 212 1.39 30.63 3.64
CA ILE A 212 1.82 32.01 3.91
C ILE A 212 0.88 32.92 3.13
N PRO A 213 0.13 33.81 3.77
CA PRO A 213 -0.69 34.76 3.03
C PRO A 213 0.23 35.65 2.19
N THR A 214 0.10 35.55 0.87
CA THR A 214 0.70 36.51 -0.08
C THR A 214 0.10 37.88 0.20
N ARG A 215 0.95 38.80 0.62
CA ARG A 215 0.63 40.24 0.67
C ARG A 215 0.66 40.84 -0.73
#